data_31f22700b4bbf1cae9af3b949d1ae124
#
_entry.id   31f22700b4bbf1cae9af3b949d1ae124
#
_cell.length_a   1.000
_cell.length_b   1.000
_cell.length_c   1.000
_cell.angle_alpha   90.00
_cell.angle_beta   90.00
_cell.angle_gamma   90.00
#
_symmetry.space_group_name_H-M   'P 1'
#
loop_
_entity.id
_entity.type
_entity.pdbx_description
1 polymer ?
#
loop_
_entity_poly.entity_id
_entity_poly.type
_entity_poly.pdbx_seq_one_letter_code
_entity_poly.pdbx_strand_id
1 'polypeptide(L)' 'MKPKIETMTVHEACMEMRELGIRTSESKIRAGIAQGKYPWGICINMKTQEYEIYRSIFDGWVSERLSTKPERYWEAG' A
#
# COMPACT_ATOMS: atom_id res chain seq x y z
N MET A 1 17.40 22.30 -5.66
CA MET A 1 16.77 21.58 -4.55
C MET A 1 16.49 20.14 -4.96
N LYS A 2 16.89 19.20 -4.13
CA LYS A 2 16.71 17.80 -4.48
C LYS A 2 15.33 17.32 -4.06
N PRO A 3 14.67 16.54 -4.90
CA PRO A 3 13.42 15.91 -4.48
C PRO A 3 13.69 14.92 -3.37
N LYS A 4 12.70 14.73 -2.53
CA LYS A 4 12.79 13.80 -1.42
C LYS A 4 11.95 12.58 -1.69
N ILE A 5 12.44 11.43 -1.24
CA ILE A 5 11.66 10.20 -1.28
C ILE A 5 10.91 10.11 0.04
N GLU A 6 9.59 10.15 -0.05
CA GLU A 6 8.76 10.05 1.14
C GLU A 6 8.42 8.61 1.43
N THR A 7 8.55 8.23 2.69
CA THR A 7 8.23 6.89 3.14
C THR A 7 7.09 6.96 4.15
N MET A 8 6.49 5.81 4.41
CA MET A 8 5.42 5.68 5.38
C MET A 8 5.71 4.51 6.29
N THR A 9 5.11 4.54 7.46
CA THR A 9 5.16 3.38 8.33
C THR A 9 4.05 2.40 7.97
N VAL A 10 4.19 1.16 8.45
CA VAL A 10 3.15 0.16 8.28
C VAL A 10 1.85 0.64 8.90
N HIS A 11 1.95 1.30 10.05
CA HIS A 11 0.78 1.84 10.74
C HIS A 11 0.06 2.89 9.88
N GLU A 12 0.83 3.79 9.29
CA GLU A 12 0.24 4.83 8.43
C GLU A 12 -0.44 4.21 7.21
N ALA A 13 0.21 3.24 6.59
CA ALA A 13 -0.38 2.57 5.44
C ALA A 13 -1.67 1.87 5.83
N CYS A 14 -1.67 1.23 6.99
CA CYS A 14 -2.84 0.53 7.49
C CYS A 14 -4.01 1.49 7.70
N MET A 15 -3.72 2.63 8.35
CA MET A 15 -4.76 3.62 8.60
C MET A 15 -5.36 4.15 7.32
N GLU A 16 -4.51 4.47 6.35
CA GLU A 16 -5.02 5.00 5.09
C GLU A 16 -5.84 3.97 4.32
N MET A 17 -5.38 2.73 4.32
CA MET A 17 -6.13 1.68 3.64
C MET A 17 -7.50 1.46 4.28
N ARG A 18 -7.55 1.50 5.61
CA ARG A 18 -8.82 1.32 6.31
C ARG A 18 -9.78 2.48 6.05
N GLU A 19 -9.24 3.69 5.95
CA GLU A 19 -10.07 4.84 5.61
C GLU A 19 -10.66 4.72 4.22
N LEU A 20 -9.98 4.00 3.35
CA LEU A 20 -10.45 3.77 1.99
C LEU A 20 -11.39 2.57 1.89
N GLY A 21 -11.70 1.96 3.02
CA GLY A 21 -12.62 0.85 3.05
C GLY A 21 -11.99 -0.52 2.88
N ILE A 22 -10.66 -0.58 2.87
CA ILE A 22 -9.97 -1.85 2.75
C ILE A 22 -9.85 -2.48 4.13
N ARG A 23 -10.31 -3.71 4.23
CA ARG A 23 -10.20 -4.45 5.49
C ARG A 23 -8.80 -5.02 5.60
N THR A 24 -8.00 -4.43 6.46
CA THR A 24 -6.63 -4.88 6.60
C THR A 24 -6.17 -4.63 8.03
N SER A 25 -4.99 -5.14 8.32
CA SER A 25 -4.34 -4.94 9.61
C SER A 25 -2.85 -4.81 9.35
N GLU A 26 -2.12 -4.32 10.36
CA GLU A 26 -0.68 -4.18 10.21
C GLU A 26 -0.02 -5.52 9.95
N SER A 27 -0.52 -6.58 10.60
CA SER A 27 0.02 -7.91 10.38
C SER A 27 -0.15 -8.36 8.92
N LYS A 28 -1.32 -8.10 8.34
CA LYS A 28 -1.57 -8.46 6.96
C LYS A 28 -0.66 -7.68 6.01
N ILE A 29 -0.45 -6.41 6.32
CA ILE A 29 0.40 -5.58 5.48
C ILE A 29 1.84 -6.08 5.55
N ARG A 30 2.33 -6.36 6.75
CA ARG A 30 3.69 -6.89 6.90
C ARG A 30 3.86 -8.20 6.15
N ALA A 31 2.87 -9.09 6.27
CA ALA A 31 2.93 -10.37 5.57
C ALA A 31 2.91 -10.18 4.06
N GLY A 32 2.08 -9.28 3.57
CA GLY A 32 1.99 -9.01 2.15
C GLY A 32 3.29 -8.44 1.59
N ILE A 33 3.91 -7.54 2.34
CA ILE A 33 5.18 -6.97 1.92
C ILE A 33 6.27 -8.04 1.90
N ALA A 34 6.33 -8.86 2.94
CA ALA A 34 7.34 -9.91 3.04
C ALA A 34 7.19 -10.94 1.92
N GLN A 35 5.98 -11.17 1.47
CA GLN A 35 5.72 -12.12 0.40
C GLN A 35 5.80 -11.50 -0.99
N GLY A 36 6.14 -10.23 -1.06
CA GLY A 36 6.27 -9.54 -2.34
C GLY A 36 4.97 -9.27 -3.04
N LYS A 37 3.86 -9.22 -2.31
CA LYS A 37 2.55 -9.02 -2.90
C LYS A 37 2.17 -7.56 -3.07
N TYR A 38 2.86 -6.68 -2.35
CA TYR A 38 2.62 -5.25 -2.47
C TYR A 38 3.81 -4.58 -3.16
N PRO A 39 3.56 -3.85 -4.25
CA PRO A 39 4.67 -3.22 -4.99
C PRO A 39 5.24 -1.99 -4.28
N TRP A 40 4.53 -1.45 -3.30
CA TRP A 40 4.91 -0.19 -2.65
C TRP A 40 5.71 -0.39 -1.38
N GLY A 41 6.00 -1.62 -1.01
CA GLY A 41 6.76 -1.86 0.20
C GLY A 41 7.75 -2.99 0.05
N ILE A 42 8.86 -2.89 0.78
CA ILE A 42 9.85 -3.95 0.80
C ILE A 42 10.19 -4.27 2.24
N CYS A 43 10.62 -5.50 2.47
CA CYS A 43 11.07 -5.93 3.79
C CYS A 43 12.58 -5.88 3.83
N ILE A 44 13.09 -5.02 4.69
CA ILE A 44 14.54 -4.83 4.80
C ILE A 44 15.15 -5.91 5.68
N ASN A 45 14.47 -6.21 6.80
CA ASN A 45 14.99 -7.18 7.74
C ASN A 45 13.82 -7.88 8.42
N MET A 46 13.70 -9.19 8.15
CA MET A 46 12.61 -9.98 8.70
C MET A 46 12.70 -10.12 10.22
N LYS A 47 13.92 -10.23 10.73
CA LYS A 47 14.11 -10.46 12.16
C LYS A 47 13.69 -9.24 12.98
N THR A 48 14.04 -8.05 12.51
CA THR A 48 13.68 -6.83 13.20
C THR A 48 12.38 -6.24 12.68
N GLN A 49 11.81 -6.87 11.65
CA GLN A 49 10.57 -6.43 11.04
C GLN A 49 10.67 -5.00 10.53
N GLU A 50 11.75 -4.74 9.84
CA GLU A 50 11.96 -3.43 9.22
C GLU A 50 11.41 -3.43 7.81
N TYR A 51 10.53 -2.48 7.54
CA TYR A 51 9.87 -2.36 6.25
C TYR A 51 10.04 -0.94 5.73
N GLU A 52 10.13 -0.81 4.41
CA GLU A 52 10.12 0.49 3.77
C GLU A 52 8.94 0.55 2.84
N ILE A 53 8.11 1.57 3.03
CA ILE A 53 6.94 1.78 2.20
C ILE A 53 7.11 3.15 1.54
N TYR A 54 7.01 3.17 0.22
CA TYR A 54 7.24 4.39 -0.55
C TYR A 54 5.91 5.04 -0.87
N ARG A 55 5.76 6.28 -0.38
CA ARG A 55 4.47 6.98 -0.48
C ARG A 55 4.02 7.16 -1.92
N SER A 56 4.93 7.54 -2.81
CA SER A 56 4.52 7.79 -4.18
C SER A 56 4.00 6.53 -4.86
N ILE A 57 4.63 5.39 -4.59
CA ILE A 57 4.20 4.13 -5.17
C ILE A 57 2.88 3.68 -4.52
N PHE A 58 2.78 3.88 -3.22
CA PHE A 58 1.55 3.56 -2.50
C PHE A 58 0.38 4.39 -3.04
N ASP A 59 0.60 5.70 -3.20
CA ASP A 59 -0.45 6.59 -3.70
C ASP A 59 -0.86 6.22 -5.12
N GLY A 60 0.10 5.84 -5.96
CA GLY A 60 -0.21 5.39 -7.32
C GLY A 60 -1.02 4.11 -7.32
N TRP A 61 -0.66 3.19 -6.44
CA TRP A 61 -1.37 1.92 -6.29
C TRP A 61 -2.82 2.16 -5.85
N VAL A 62 -3.00 3.05 -4.89
CA VAL A 62 -4.34 3.42 -4.42
C VAL A 62 -5.12 4.10 -5.53
N SER A 63 -4.45 5.01 -6.22
CA SER A 63 -5.09 5.77 -7.29
C SER A 63 -5.62 4.87 -8.40
N GLU A 64 -4.84 3.86 -8.75
CA GLU A 64 -5.27 2.87 -9.74
C GLU A 64 -6.55 2.18 -9.33
N ARG A 65 -6.66 1.83 -8.06
CA ARG A 65 -7.82 1.13 -7.57
C ARG A 65 -9.03 2.04 -7.45
N LEU A 66 -8.79 3.29 -7.11
CA LEU A 66 -9.88 4.26 -7.07
C LEU A 66 -10.39 4.58 -8.47
N SER A 67 -9.52 4.56 -9.45
CA SER A 67 -9.91 4.89 -10.81
C SER A 67 -10.63 3.75 -11.50
N THR A 68 -10.55 2.52 -10.99
CA THR A 68 -11.34 1.41 -11.50
C THR A 68 -12.73 1.54 -10.92
N LYS A 69 -13.52 2.36 -11.55
CA LYS A 69 -14.82 2.68 -11.02
C LYS A 69 -15.80 1.55 -11.19
N PRO A 70 -16.68 1.34 -10.21
CA PRO A 70 -17.64 0.25 -10.30
C PRO A 70 -18.53 0.32 -11.53
N GLU A 71 -18.84 1.52 -12.00
CA GLU A 71 -19.71 1.66 -13.15
C GLU A 71 -19.11 1.00 -14.37
N ARG A 72 -17.81 0.82 -14.39
CA ARG A 72 -17.19 0.12 -15.51
C ARG A 72 -17.52 -1.35 -15.52
N TYR A 73 -17.70 -1.91 -14.35
CA TYR A 73 -17.94 -3.34 -14.23
C TYR A 73 -19.31 -3.72 -14.74
N TRP A 74 -20.32 -2.98 -14.35
CA TRP A 74 -21.63 -3.33 -14.82
C TRP A 74 -21.86 -2.90 -16.26
N GLU A 75 -21.09 -1.93 -16.73
CA GLU A 75 -21.13 -1.64 -18.14
C GLU A 75 -20.56 -2.77 -18.93
N ALA A 76 -19.50 -3.38 -18.45
CA ALA A 76 -18.89 -4.51 -19.10
C ALA A 76 -19.73 -5.77 -18.92
N GLY A 77 -20.43 -5.84 -17.83
CA GLY A 77 -21.29 -6.97 -17.58
C GLY A 77 -22.71 -6.76 -18.10
#